data_9e128810e7d0a4a5f1751a43ecdd0300
#
_entry.id   9e128810e7d0a4a5f1751a43ecdd0300
#
_cell.length_a   1.000
_cell.length_b   1.000
_cell.length_c   1.000
_cell.angle_alpha   90.00
_cell.angle_beta   90.00
_cell.angle_gamma   90.00
#
_symmetry.space_group_name_H-M   'P 1'
#
loop_
_entity.id
_entity.type
_entity.pdbx_description
1 polymer ?
#
loop_
_entity_poly.entity_id
_entity_poly.type
_entity_poly.pdbx_seq_one_letter_code
_entity_poly.pdbx_strand_id
1 'polypeptide(L)'
;MVYESLIAILEKNLDRLTETWVKEVNNSQYLETYNNLADEELFNRGNILFSNLQDWLMKGASNDEAAKYFQEIGRQRIDEGFPITEVYYALYLEKKVLWSYVAEKDEVTGVLKAQDAIEFMTVINNYFDLGNFYIIRGYMHELYAHLTESEKFTKEELEEIFTKGALYQESIKKIREQMYGEGLSIGMIR
;
A
#
# COMPACT_ATOMS: atom_id res chain seq x y z
N MET A 1 -8.18 -8.50 -24.77
CA MET A 1 -8.38 -9.88 -24.28
C MET A 1 -7.97 -10.04 -22.82
N VAL A 2 -6.71 -9.83 -22.41
CA VAL A 2 -6.32 -10.00 -20.98
C VAL A 2 -6.99 -8.96 -20.07
N TYR A 3 -7.00 -7.68 -20.46
CA TYR A 3 -7.69 -6.62 -19.71
C TYR A 3 -9.19 -6.90 -19.56
N GLU A 4 -9.87 -7.31 -20.62
CA GLU A 4 -11.30 -7.65 -20.60
C GLU A 4 -11.61 -8.80 -19.65
N SER A 5 -10.75 -9.83 -19.63
CA SER A 5 -10.90 -10.96 -18.71
C SER A 5 -10.72 -10.52 -17.25
N LEU A 6 -9.73 -9.67 -16.97
CA LEU A 6 -9.48 -9.17 -15.62
C LEU A 6 -10.61 -8.23 -15.15
N ILE A 7 -11.08 -7.33 -16.03
CA ILE A 7 -12.24 -6.47 -15.77
C ILE A 7 -13.47 -7.33 -15.43
N ALA A 8 -13.77 -8.37 -16.23
CA ALA A 8 -14.91 -9.25 -16.00
C ALA A 8 -14.78 -10.04 -14.66
N ILE A 9 -13.56 -10.40 -14.25
CA ILE A 9 -13.33 -11.04 -12.95
C ILE A 9 -13.65 -10.06 -11.83
N LEU A 10 -13.14 -8.83 -11.91
CA LEU A 10 -13.36 -7.79 -10.91
C LEU A 10 -14.83 -7.44 -10.79
N GLU A 11 -15.52 -7.16 -11.92
CA GLU A 11 -16.96 -6.84 -11.95
C GLU A 11 -17.83 -7.89 -11.26
N LYS A 12 -17.56 -9.16 -11.51
CA LYS A 12 -18.37 -10.25 -10.97
C LYS A 12 -18.08 -10.61 -9.53
N ASN A 13 -16.92 -10.22 -9.01
CA ASN A 13 -16.40 -10.76 -7.75
C ASN A 13 -15.89 -9.68 -6.80
N LEU A 14 -16.17 -8.42 -7.06
CA LEU A 14 -15.68 -7.28 -6.29
C LEU A 14 -15.94 -7.45 -4.78
N ASP A 15 -17.21 -7.71 -4.42
CA ASP A 15 -17.60 -7.89 -3.02
C ASP A 15 -16.90 -9.09 -2.38
N ARG A 16 -16.80 -10.21 -3.10
CA ARG A 16 -16.12 -11.41 -2.61
C ARG A 16 -14.62 -11.20 -2.39
N LEU A 17 -13.96 -10.50 -3.30
CA LEU A 17 -12.54 -10.14 -3.15
C LEU A 17 -12.35 -9.23 -1.95
N THR A 18 -13.22 -8.23 -1.81
CA THR A 18 -13.21 -7.30 -0.69
C THR A 18 -13.45 -8.00 0.65
N GLU A 19 -14.47 -8.86 0.76
CA GLU A 19 -14.73 -9.65 1.97
C GLU A 19 -13.56 -10.56 2.33
N THR A 20 -12.91 -11.16 1.32
CA THR A 20 -11.73 -12.00 1.53
C THR A 20 -10.57 -11.17 2.06
N TRP A 21 -10.35 -9.98 1.51
CA TRP A 21 -9.32 -9.06 1.99
C TRP A 21 -9.59 -8.61 3.43
N VAL A 22 -10.83 -8.23 3.78
CA VAL A 22 -11.22 -7.87 5.15
C VAL A 22 -10.89 -9.01 6.12
N LYS A 23 -11.17 -10.26 5.77
CA LYS A 23 -10.82 -11.42 6.59
C LYS A 23 -9.30 -11.58 6.76
N GLU A 24 -8.53 -11.40 5.70
CA GLU A 24 -7.05 -11.47 5.75
C GLU A 24 -6.49 -10.34 6.64
N VAL A 25 -7.04 -9.12 6.56
CA VAL A 25 -6.68 -7.99 7.42
C VAL A 25 -6.97 -8.32 8.88
N ASN A 26 -8.19 -8.70 9.21
CA ASN A 26 -8.63 -8.99 10.58
C ASN A 26 -7.86 -10.17 11.22
N ASN A 27 -7.34 -11.08 10.42
CA ASN A 27 -6.51 -12.20 10.91
C ASN A 27 -5.01 -11.87 10.97
N SER A 28 -4.59 -10.69 10.54
CA SER A 28 -3.18 -10.32 10.47
C SER A 28 -2.69 -9.71 11.78
N GLN A 29 -1.61 -10.25 12.33
CA GLN A 29 -0.90 -9.65 13.47
C GLN A 29 -0.06 -8.41 13.09
N TYR A 30 0.07 -8.09 11.80
CA TYR A 30 0.88 -6.99 11.28
C TYR A 30 0.07 -5.73 10.95
N LEU A 31 -1.25 -5.74 11.17
CA LEU A 31 -2.19 -4.68 10.79
C LEU A 31 -2.98 -4.18 11.99
N GLU A 32 -2.28 -3.81 13.06
CA GLU A 32 -2.92 -3.39 14.32
C GLU A 32 -3.83 -2.16 14.13
N THR A 33 -3.38 -1.17 13.36
CA THR A 33 -4.16 0.05 13.10
C THR A 33 -5.38 -0.26 12.24
N TYR A 34 -5.23 -1.11 11.21
CA TYR A 34 -6.36 -1.56 10.39
C TYR A 34 -7.37 -2.38 11.19
N ASN A 35 -6.92 -3.23 12.10
CA ASN A 35 -7.79 -4.07 12.95
C ASN A 35 -8.63 -3.25 13.95
N ASN A 36 -8.29 -1.98 14.17
CA ASN A 36 -9.09 -1.05 14.99
C ASN A 36 -10.21 -0.35 14.19
N LEU A 37 -10.24 -0.52 12.88
CA LEU A 37 -11.33 0.00 12.03
C LEU A 37 -12.56 -0.90 12.12
N ALA A 38 -13.74 -0.32 11.89
CA ALA A 38 -14.95 -1.09 11.70
C ALA A 38 -14.91 -1.90 10.39
N ASP A 39 -15.50 -3.10 10.39
CA ASP A 39 -15.54 -3.96 9.19
C ASP A 39 -16.15 -3.25 7.96
N GLU A 40 -17.14 -2.39 8.16
CA GLU A 40 -17.73 -1.57 7.10
C GLU A 40 -16.71 -0.61 6.48
N GLU A 41 -15.88 0.02 7.31
CA GLU A 41 -14.82 0.92 6.83
C GLU A 41 -13.73 0.15 6.10
N LEU A 42 -13.30 -1.00 6.62
CA LEU A 42 -12.36 -1.89 5.94
C LEU A 42 -12.92 -2.33 4.59
N PHE A 43 -14.19 -2.75 4.56
CA PHE A 43 -14.85 -3.15 3.32
C PHE A 43 -14.84 -2.01 2.29
N ASN A 44 -15.20 -0.80 2.70
CA ASN A 44 -15.19 0.35 1.81
C ASN A 44 -13.80 0.64 1.25
N ARG A 45 -12.75 0.55 2.07
CA ARG A 45 -11.37 0.76 1.65
C ARG A 45 -10.90 -0.27 0.62
N GLY A 46 -11.14 -1.54 0.87
CA GLY A 46 -10.81 -2.63 -0.07
C GLY A 46 -11.62 -2.55 -1.36
N ASN A 47 -12.93 -2.25 -1.26
CA ASN A 47 -13.80 -2.09 -2.42
C ASN A 47 -13.33 -0.96 -3.34
N ILE A 48 -12.98 0.20 -2.77
CA ILE A 48 -12.44 1.34 -3.54
C ILE A 48 -11.17 0.96 -4.28
N LEU A 49 -10.27 0.18 -3.67
CA LEU A 49 -9.00 -0.17 -4.30
C LEU A 49 -9.17 -1.17 -5.43
N PHE A 50 -9.99 -2.22 -5.26
CA PHE A 50 -10.31 -3.16 -6.35
C PHE A 50 -11.11 -2.48 -7.48
N SER A 51 -12.02 -1.55 -7.14
CA SER A 51 -12.73 -0.75 -8.15
C SER A 51 -11.77 0.15 -8.92
N ASN A 52 -10.78 0.74 -8.25
CA ASN A 52 -9.77 1.57 -8.91
C ASN A 52 -8.87 0.77 -9.85
N LEU A 53 -8.53 -0.48 -9.51
CA LEU A 53 -7.84 -1.39 -10.43
C LEU A 53 -8.68 -1.62 -11.70
N GLN A 54 -9.97 -1.85 -11.55
CA GLN A 54 -10.88 -2.02 -12.68
C GLN A 54 -10.92 -0.75 -13.57
N ASP A 55 -11.11 0.42 -12.96
CA ASP A 55 -11.13 1.71 -13.67
C ASP A 55 -9.80 1.98 -14.39
N TRP A 56 -8.68 1.70 -13.75
CA TRP A 56 -7.35 1.84 -14.35
C TRP A 56 -7.19 0.97 -15.60
N LEU A 57 -7.66 -0.28 -15.54
CA LEU A 57 -7.66 -1.18 -16.70
C LEU A 57 -8.56 -0.67 -17.82
N MET A 58 -9.77 -0.20 -17.50
CA MET A 58 -10.72 0.34 -18.47
C MET A 58 -10.20 1.58 -19.20
N LYS A 59 -9.37 2.39 -18.53
CA LYS A 59 -8.74 3.59 -19.06
C LYS A 59 -7.40 3.34 -19.78
N GLY A 60 -7.06 2.09 -20.03
CA GLY A 60 -5.85 1.70 -20.76
C GLY A 60 -4.59 1.68 -19.90
N ALA A 61 -4.72 1.47 -18.60
CA ALA A 61 -3.62 1.25 -17.65
C ALA A 61 -2.60 2.42 -17.58
N SER A 62 -3.11 3.66 -17.53
CA SER A 62 -2.27 4.87 -17.45
C SER A 62 -1.49 4.96 -16.14
N ASN A 63 -0.16 5.04 -16.23
CA ASN A 63 0.71 5.19 -15.08
C ASN A 63 0.49 6.52 -14.33
N ASP A 64 0.11 7.60 -15.01
CA ASP A 64 -0.10 8.91 -14.41
C ASP A 64 -1.36 8.94 -13.52
N GLU A 65 -2.42 8.25 -13.91
CA GLU A 65 -3.63 8.12 -13.10
C GLU A 65 -3.37 7.26 -11.86
N ALA A 66 -2.70 6.12 -12.01
CA ALA A 66 -2.28 5.29 -10.90
C ALA A 66 -1.37 6.07 -9.92
N ALA A 67 -0.42 6.85 -10.45
CA ALA A 67 0.47 7.68 -9.64
C ALA A 67 -0.29 8.66 -8.75
N LYS A 68 -1.24 9.40 -9.31
CA LYS A 68 -2.06 10.37 -8.55
C LYS A 68 -2.88 9.69 -7.47
N TYR A 69 -3.55 8.60 -7.82
CA TYR A 69 -4.40 7.84 -6.91
C TYR A 69 -3.61 7.29 -5.71
N PHE A 70 -2.52 6.58 -5.97
CA PHE A 70 -1.74 5.97 -4.91
C PHE A 70 -0.94 6.98 -4.06
N GLN A 71 -0.48 8.09 -4.64
CA GLN A 71 0.14 9.17 -3.85
C GLN A 71 -0.86 9.78 -2.87
N GLU A 72 -2.10 9.97 -3.30
CA GLU A 72 -3.15 10.48 -2.43
C GLU A 72 -3.47 9.52 -1.29
N ILE A 73 -3.55 8.21 -1.56
CA ILE A 73 -3.67 7.21 -0.49
C ILE A 73 -2.52 7.35 0.52
N GLY A 74 -1.29 7.48 0.05
CA GLY A 74 -0.13 7.62 0.93
C GLY A 74 -0.24 8.82 1.88
N ARG A 75 -0.68 9.98 1.37
CA ARG A 75 -0.91 11.18 2.17
C ARG A 75 -2.02 10.97 3.20
N GLN A 76 -3.17 10.47 2.77
CA GLN A 76 -4.30 10.24 3.67
C GLN A 76 -3.96 9.27 4.80
N ARG A 77 -3.18 8.24 4.53
CA ARG A 77 -2.83 7.25 5.56
C ARG A 77 -1.93 7.80 6.66
N ILE A 78 -0.99 8.70 6.34
CA ILE A 78 -0.20 9.35 7.39
C ILE A 78 -1.05 10.31 8.21
N ASP A 79 -1.96 11.07 7.60
CA ASP A 79 -2.88 11.97 8.28
C ASP A 79 -3.82 11.22 9.24
N GLU A 80 -4.23 10.02 8.85
CA GLU A 80 -5.02 9.10 9.66
C GLU A 80 -4.19 8.36 10.73
N GLY A 81 -2.87 8.50 10.75
CA GLY A 81 -1.97 7.88 11.72
C GLY A 81 -1.59 6.44 11.40
N PHE A 82 -1.77 5.97 10.19
CA PHE A 82 -1.35 4.60 9.80
C PHE A 82 0.16 4.51 9.60
N PRO A 83 0.85 3.52 10.21
CA PRO A 83 2.24 3.23 9.89
C PRO A 83 2.40 2.83 8.42
N ILE A 84 3.44 3.34 7.75
CA ILE A 84 3.70 3.01 6.33
C ILE A 84 3.85 1.50 6.09
N THR A 85 4.37 0.78 7.06
CA THR A 85 4.53 -0.68 6.99
C THR A 85 3.20 -1.40 6.95
N GLU A 86 2.19 -0.91 7.67
CA GLU A 86 0.83 -1.46 7.63
C GLU A 86 0.15 -1.14 6.30
N VAL A 87 0.30 0.09 5.81
CA VAL A 87 -0.26 0.50 4.51
C VAL A 87 0.30 -0.36 3.38
N TYR A 88 1.63 -0.59 3.38
CA TYR A 88 2.29 -1.47 2.43
C TYR A 88 1.76 -2.90 2.51
N TYR A 89 1.61 -3.43 3.74
CA TYR A 89 1.18 -4.81 3.94
C TYR A 89 -0.30 -5.01 3.59
N ALA A 90 -1.15 -4.03 3.84
CA ALA A 90 -2.55 -4.06 3.41
C ALA A 90 -2.69 -4.17 1.89
N LEU A 91 -1.91 -3.38 1.13
CA LEU A 91 -1.87 -3.47 -0.33
C LEU A 91 -1.29 -4.81 -0.82
N TYR A 92 -0.28 -5.35 -0.13
CA TYR A 92 0.22 -6.70 -0.39
C TYR A 92 -0.86 -7.77 -0.23
N LEU A 93 -1.70 -7.67 0.81
CA LEU A 93 -2.80 -8.60 1.02
C LEU A 93 -3.85 -8.52 -0.09
N GLU A 94 -4.15 -7.33 -0.61
CA GLU A 94 -5.07 -7.18 -1.76
C GLU A 94 -4.51 -7.89 -3.00
N LYS A 95 -3.24 -7.67 -3.31
CA LYS A 95 -2.53 -8.38 -4.39
C LYS A 95 -2.60 -9.90 -4.18
N LYS A 96 -2.34 -10.37 -2.96
CA LYS A 96 -2.41 -11.80 -2.58
C LYS A 96 -3.80 -12.38 -2.78
N VAL A 97 -4.84 -11.68 -2.33
CA VAL A 97 -6.24 -12.10 -2.46
C VAL A 97 -6.62 -12.23 -3.94
N LEU A 98 -6.29 -11.24 -4.76
CA LEU A 98 -6.56 -11.29 -6.19
C LEU A 98 -5.84 -12.47 -6.85
N TRP A 99 -4.57 -12.70 -6.52
CA TRP A 99 -3.80 -13.85 -7.05
C TRP A 99 -4.38 -15.18 -6.63
N SER A 100 -4.73 -15.36 -5.36
CA SER A 100 -5.36 -16.59 -4.85
C SER A 100 -6.67 -16.86 -5.58
N TYR A 101 -7.47 -15.82 -5.76
CA TYR A 101 -8.73 -15.92 -6.48
C TYR A 101 -8.54 -16.39 -7.94
N VAL A 102 -7.59 -15.80 -8.64
CA VAL A 102 -7.29 -16.16 -10.04
C VAL A 102 -6.74 -17.57 -10.14
N ALA A 103 -5.86 -17.97 -9.21
CA ALA A 103 -5.26 -19.31 -9.21
C ALA A 103 -6.26 -20.44 -8.92
N GLU A 104 -7.30 -20.17 -8.13
CA GLU A 104 -8.35 -21.16 -7.78
C GLU A 104 -9.38 -21.37 -8.88
N LYS A 105 -9.44 -20.48 -9.88
CA LYS A 105 -10.44 -20.56 -10.94
C LYS A 105 -9.91 -21.30 -12.16
N ASP A 106 -10.29 -22.57 -12.31
CA ASP A 106 -10.02 -23.37 -13.50
C ASP A 106 -10.48 -22.69 -14.81
N GLU A 107 -11.53 -21.88 -14.75
CA GLU A 107 -12.02 -21.10 -15.88
C GLU A 107 -11.01 -20.06 -16.38
N VAL A 108 -10.14 -19.54 -15.49
CA VAL A 108 -9.11 -18.57 -15.82
C VAL A 108 -7.83 -19.28 -16.23
N THR A 109 -7.41 -20.33 -15.50
CA THR A 109 -6.17 -21.07 -15.75
C THR A 109 -6.28 -22.05 -16.91
N GLY A 110 -7.46 -22.62 -17.16
CA GLY A 110 -7.68 -23.60 -18.23
C GLY A 110 -7.85 -22.99 -19.63
N VAL A 111 -8.16 -21.70 -19.74
CA VAL A 111 -8.44 -21.00 -21.01
C VAL A 111 -7.28 -20.12 -21.45
N LEU A 112 -6.45 -19.65 -20.51
CA LEU A 112 -5.32 -18.77 -20.82
C LEU A 112 -4.19 -19.56 -21.49
N LYS A 113 -3.82 -19.16 -22.71
CA LYS A 113 -2.54 -19.55 -23.29
C LYS A 113 -1.42 -19.05 -22.38
N ALA A 114 -0.28 -19.72 -22.34
CA ALA A 114 0.86 -19.33 -21.50
C ALA A 114 1.25 -17.85 -21.65
N GLN A 115 1.12 -17.30 -22.85
CA GLN A 115 1.40 -15.89 -23.14
C GLN A 115 0.39 -14.95 -22.48
N ASP A 116 -0.90 -15.30 -22.51
CA ASP A 116 -1.96 -14.51 -21.86
C ASP A 116 -1.82 -14.52 -20.34
N ALA A 117 -1.37 -15.66 -19.76
CA ALA A 117 -1.07 -15.77 -18.34
C ALA A 117 0.09 -14.86 -17.91
N ILE A 118 1.18 -14.80 -18.70
CA ILE A 118 2.32 -13.92 -18.44
C ILE A 118 1.88 -12.45 -18.54
N GLU A 119 1.11 -12.08 -19.56
CA GLU A 119 0.59 -10.71 -19.70
C GLU A 119 -0.30 -10.34 -18.52
N PHE A 120 -1.20 -11.21 -18.09
CA PHE A 120 -2.05 -11.03 -16.92
C PHE A 120 -1.24 -10.80 -15.65
N MET A 121 -0.22 -11.65 -15.41
CA MET A 121 0.72 -11.48 -14.29
C MET A 121 1.44 -10.15 -14.35
N THR A 122 1.91 -9.75 -15.51
CA THR A 122 2.64 -8.49 -15.69
C THR A 122 1.76 -7.29 -15.36
N VAL A 123 0.52 -7.28 -15.82
CA VAL A 123 -0.43 -6.18 -15.58
C VAL A 123 -0.73 -6.03 -14.08
N ILE A 124 -1.09 -7.12 -13.40
CA ILE A 124 -1.39 -7.08 -11.96
C ILE A 124 -0.17 -6.65 -11.16
N ASN A 125 1.00 -7.26 -11.43
CA ASN A 125 2.22 -6.90 -10.73
C ASN A 125 2.55 -5.43 -10.94
N ASN A 126 2.46 -4.92 -12.18
CA ASN A 126 2.75 -3.53 -12.47
C ASN A 126 1.84 -2.57 -11.68
N TYR A 127 0.53 -2.84 -11.59
CA TYR A 127 -0.39 -2.01 -10.83
C TYR A 127 -0.02 -1.93 -9.33
N PHE A 128 0.17 -3.09 -8.69
CA PHE A 128 0.46 -3.14 -7.25
C PHE A 128 1.88 -2.68 -6.91
N ASP A 129 2.87 -2.97 -7.75
CA ASP A 129 4.26 -2.56 -7.50
C ASP A 129 4.43 -1.05 -7.70
N LEU A 130 3.79 -0.47 -8.72
CA LEU A 130 3.69 0.99 -8.87
C LEU A 130 2.87 1.61 -7.74
N GLY A 131 1.79 0.95 -7.33
CA GLY A 131 0.97 1.37 -6.19
C GLY A 131 1.80 1.52 -4.92
N ASN A 132 2.58 0.50 -4.59
CA ASN A 132 3.50 0.55 -3.44
C ASN A 132 4.51 1.71 -3.55
N PHE A 133 5.13 1.89 -4.72
CA PHE A 133 6.07 2.98 -4.93
C PHE A 133 5.42 4.35 -4.70
N TYR A 134 4.24 4.58 -5.27
CA TYR A 134 3.58 5.88 -5.18
C TYR A 134 2.94 6.13 -3.80
N ILE A 135 2.45 5.10 -3.11
CA ILE A 135 1.99 5.22 -1.72
C ILE A 135 3.14 5.66 -0.82
N ILE A 136 4.28 4.97 -0.90
CA ILE A 136 5.47 5.33 -0.11
C ILE A 136 5.91 6.76 -0.43
N ARG A 137 5.92 7.15 -1.71
CA ARG A 137 6.28 8.50 -2.14
C ARG A 137 5.33 9.56 -1.58
N GLY A 138 4.02 9.33 -1.65
CA GLY A 138 3.00 10.23 -1.10
C GLY A 138 3.11 10.36 0.41
N TYR A 139 3.24 9.24 1.10
CA TYR A 139 3.42 9.17 2.55
C TYR A 139 4.68 9.93 3.02
N MET A 140 5.81 9.67 2.37
CA MET A 140 7.08 10.33 2.72
C MET A 140 7.06 11.83 2.44
N HIS A 141 6.37 12.26 1.39
CA HIS A 141 6.20 13.67 1.08
C HIS A 141 5.39 14.38 2.19
N GLU A 142 4.30 13.78 2.62
CA GLU A 142 3.46 14.33 3.68
C GLU A 142 4.16 14.29 5.04
N LEU A 143 4.87 13.19 5.34
CA LEU A 143 5.71 13.11 6.54
C LEU A 143 6.74 14.25 6.59
N TYR A 144 7.40 14.54 5.46
CA TYR A 144 8.35 15.66 5.39
C TYR A 144 7.66 17.00 5.66
N ALA A 145 6.45 17.22 5.12
CA ALA A 145 5.67 18.43 5.36
C ALA A 145 5.31 18.57 6.86
N HIS A 146 4.77 17.53 7.48
CA HIS A 146 4.43 17.53 8.92
C HIS A 146 5.65 17.80 9.81
N LEU A 147 6.81 17.19 9.49
CA LEU A 147 8.03 17.42 10.26
C LEU A 147 8.56 18.86 10.09
N THR A 148 8.43 19.43 8.89
CA THR A 148 8.79 20.83 8.62
C THR A 148 7.91 21.78 9.41
N GLU A 149 6.60 21.55 9.42
CA GLU A 149 5.62 22.36 10.15
C GLU A 149 5.72 22.25 11.67
N SER A 150 6.27 21.12 12.15
CA SER A 150 6.41 20.88 13.59
C SER A 150 7.43 21.79 14.28
N GLU A 151 8.28 22.50 13.53
CA GLU A 151 9.39 23.34 14.01
C GLU A 151 10.40 22.62 14.93
N LYS A 152 10.32 21.28 15.02
CA LYS A 152 11.22 20.47 15.85
C LYS A 152 12.58 20.21 15.17
N PHE A 153 12.61 20.35 13.86
CA PHE A 153 13.79 20.10 13.02
C PHE A 153 14.05 21.29 12.13
N THR A 154 15.33 21.62 11.92
CA THR A 154 15.72 22.56 10.88
C THR A 154 15.53 21.92 9.50
N LYS A 155 15.41 22.76 8.47
CA LYS A 155 15.28 22.27 7.09
C LYS A 155 16.49 21.45 6.67
N GLU A 156 17.67 21.86 7.09
CA GLU A 156 18.95 21.18 6.82
C GLU A 156 18.97 19.78 7.47
N GLU A 157 18.49 19.66 8.71
CA GLU A 157 18.40 18.37 9.41
C GLU A 157 17.41 17.41 8.69
N LEU A 158 16.27 17.93 8.24
CA LEU A 158 15.30 17.13 7.48
C LEU A 158 15.88 16.68 6.12
N GLU A 159 16.53 17.58 5.39
CA GLU A 159 17.20 17.23 4.14
C GLU A 159 18.28 16.14 4.37
N GLU A 160 19.02 16.22 5.45
CA GLU A 160 20.01 15.19 5.80
C GLU A 160 19.34 13.84 6.11
N ILE A 161 18.28 13.83 6.90
CA ILE A 161 17.51 12.61 7.23
C ILE A 161 16.96 11.96 5.97
N PHE A 162 16.31 12.74 5.10
CA PHE A 162 15.59 12.20 3.94
C PHE A 162 16.47 11.89 2.73
N THR A 163 17.61 12.60 2.56
CA THR A 163 18.51 12.37 1.41
C THR A 163 19.65 11.42 1.72
N LYS A 164 20.22 11.49 2.92
CA LYS A 164 21.34 10.63 3.32
C LYS A 164 20.88 9.36 4.04
N GLY A 165 19.59 9.30 4.31
CA GLY A 165 18.96 8.20 5.02
C GLY A 165 19.43 8.09 6.47
N ALA A 166 18.83 7.14 7.17
CA ALA A 166 19.15 6.83 8.56
C ALA A 166 20.57 6.22 8.76
N LEU A 167 21.49 6.47 7.85
CA LEU A 167 22.87 5.97 7.92
C LEU A 167 23.74 6.76 8.91
N TYR A 168 23.32 7.98 9.27
CA TYR A 168 24.05 8.77 10.28
C TYR A 168 23.49 8.46 11.67
N GLN A 169 24.30 7.82 12.50
CA GLN A 169 23.94 7.45 13.87
C GLN A 169 23.51 8.65 14.72
N GLU A 170 24.05 9.84 14.46
CA GLU A 170 23.68 11.06 15.18
C GLU A 170 22.27 11.52 14.87
N SER A 171 21.85 11.47 13.61
CA SER A 171 20.48 11.82 13.21
C SER A 171 19.47 10.85 13.80
N ILE A 172 19.77 9.55 13.79
CA ILE A 172 18.94 8.53 14.43
C ILE A 172 18.84 8.76 15.94
N LYS A 173 19.95 9.10 16.59
CA LYS A 173 19.98 9.39 18.02
C LYS A 173 19.09 10.57 18.36
N LYS A 174 19.18 11.66 17.58
CA LYS A 174 18.37 12.87 17.75
C LYS A 174 16.88 12.60 17.56
N ILE A 175 16.50 11.85 16.53
CA ILE A 175 15.11 11.41 16.29
C ILE A 175 14.59 10.58 17.48
N ARG A 176 15.39 9.63 17.98
CA ARG A 176 15.00 8.81 19.13
C ARG A 176 14.81 9.65 20.39
N GLU A 177 15.72 10.56 20.68
CA GLU A 177 15.65 11.45 21.84
C GLU A 177 14.41 12.34 21.79
N GLN A 178 14.03 12.82 20.61
CA GLN A 178 12.85 13.67 20.41
C GLN A 178 11.53 12.90 20.39
N MET A 179 11.50 11.70 19.80
CA MET A 179 10.29 10.87 19.74
C MET A 179 9.98 10.15 21.05
N TYR A 180 10.98 9.74 21.81
CA TYR A 180 10.79 8.87 22.96
C TYR A 180 11.24 9.50 24.30
N GLY A 181 11.79 10.73 24.28
CA GLY A 181 12.35 11.37 25.47
C GLY A 181 13.65 10.68 25.98
N GLU A 182 14.35 11.30 26.90
CA GLU A 182 15.66 10.84 27.41
C GLU A 182 15.63 9.51 28.22
N GLY A 183 14.56 8.73 28.17
CA GLY A 183 14.32 7.61 29.11
C GLY A 183 14.18 6.21 28.52
N LEU A 184 14.09 6.00 27.21
CA LEU A 184 13.89 4.66 26.65
C LEU A 184 15.15 4.11 25.98
N SER A 185 15.98 3.43 26.78
CA SER A 185 17.01 2.52 26.30
C SER A 185 16.35 1.30 25.67
N ILE A 186 16.14 1.29 24.35
CA ILE A 186 15.76 0.07 23.64
C ILE A 186 17.02 -0.81 23.61
N GLY A 187 16.96 -1.92 24.36
CA GLY A 187 18.01 -2.93 24.35
C GLY A 187 18.34 -3.37 22.93
N MET A 188 19.62 -3.27 22.56
CA MET A 188 20.13 -3.83 21.31
C MET A 188 19.82 -5.32 21.27
N ILE A 189 19.00 -5.73 20.32
CA ILE A 189 18.95 -7.14 19.90
C ILE A 189 20.28 -7.40 19.19
N ARG A 190 21.12 -8.23 19.82
CA ARG A 190 22.34 -8.80 19.25
C ARG A 190 21.98 -9.89 18.24
#